data_31cd8ef9e2ec862e0a21bbc37d830019
#
_entry.id   31cd8ef9e2ec862e0a21bbc37d830019
#
_cell.length_a   1.000
_cell.length_b   1.000
_cell.length_c   1.000
_cell.angle_alpha   90.00
_cell.angle_beta   90.00
_cell.angle_gamma   90.00
#
_symmetry.space_group_name_H-M   'P 1'
#
loop_
_entity.id
_entity.type
_entity.pdbx_description
1 polymer ?
#
loop_
_entity_poly.entity_id
_entity_poly.type
_entity_poly.pdbx_seq_one_letter_code
_entity_poly.pdbx_strand_id
1 'polypeptide(L)'
;MKTQAEINKRLDAYRKGTVDSPYRVKVWTSYDNRFYPMEPGCIDVDKSFHAQCVDETIDYILWLTDNEFRIRGNAKDAIDPKKNKLPEGWKIVLNRPSTVPRKGWIAVFTDGTYWEYGHIGIVYDGGNTSRFQILEQNWNGWANKKPSLRWDNYYGLTHFIVPPVAKENKVVSSSKQQAPKQKVKQASTKKELPKITKHITGYSMDKRGYNPKGVVIHNDAGGMNYKQYYNNLVNANYDR
;
A
#
# COMPACT_ATOMS: atom_id res chain seq x y z
N MET A 1 12.39 4.96 -16.64
CA MET A 1 12.10 4.59 -15.24
C MET A 1 11.87 5.85 -14.42
N LYS A 2 10.89 5.85 -13.55
CA LYS A 2 10.53 6.98 -12.66
C LYS A 2 11.26 6.86 -11.32
N THR A 3 11.58 8.01 -10.72
CA THR A 3 12.14 8.08 -9.36
C THR A 3 11.05 7.89 -8.32
N GLN A 4 11.43 7.58 -7.06
CA GLN A 4 10.47 7.48 -5.96
C GLN A 4 9.73 8.80 -5.70
N ALA A 5 10.40 9.93 -5.88
CA ALA A 5 9.78 11.26 -5.74
C ALA A 5 8.67 11.51 -6.78
N GLU A 6 8.90 11.12 -8.04
CA GLU A 6 7.89 11.20 -9.10
C GLU A 6 6.71 10.27 -8.81
N ILE A 7 6.98 9.03 -8.37
CA ILE A 7 5.93 8.08 -7.95
C ILE A 7 5.09 8.68 -6.83
N ASN A 8 5.70 9.22 -5.80
CA ASN A 8 4.98 9.84 -4.68
C ASN A 8 4.05 10.97 -5.17
N LYS A 9 4.57 11.84 -6.03
CA LYS A 9 3.79 12.93 -6.63
C LYS A 9 2.62 12.43 -7.48
N ARG A 10 2.84 11.37 -8.27
CA ARG A 10 1.80 10.76 -9.12
C ARG A 10 0.67 10.18 -8.26
N LEU A 11 1.00 9.40 -7.21
CA LEU A 11 0.00 8.80 -6.32
C LEU A 11 -0.80 9.86 -5.56
N ASP A 12 -0.16 10.94 -5.11
CA ASP A 12 -0.86 12.07 -4.50
C ASP A 12 -1.81 12.75 -5.47
N ALA A 13 -1.45 12.84 -6.75
CA ALA A 13 -2.31 13.42 -7.78
C ALA A 13 -3.52 12.54 -8.09
N TYR A 14 -3.38 11.20 -8.13
CA TYR A 14 -4.52 10.29 -8.22
C TYR A 14 -5.49 10.48 -7.06
N ARG A 15 -5.00 10.41 -5.84
CA ARG A 15 -5.81 10.61 -4.64
C ARG A 15 -6.58 11.92 -4.64
N LYS A 16 -5.97 13.00 -5.15
CA LYS A 16 -6.60 14.32 -5.28
C LYS A 16 -7.56 14.43 -6.47
N GLY A 17 -7.52 13.47 -7.41
CA GLY A 17 -8.24 13.54 -8.68
C GLY A 17 -7.67 14.56 -9.67
N THR A 18 -6.40 14.93 -9.51
CA THR A 18 -5.71 15.96 -10.31
C THR A 18 -4.58 15.39 -11.16
N VAL A 19 -4.48 14.08 -11.25
CA VAL A 19 -3.41 13.42 -12.02
C VAL A 19 -3.42 13.90 -13.46
N ASP A 20 -2.25 14.18 -14.01
CA ASP A 20 -2.07 14.50 -15.42
C ASP A 20 -2.07 13.20 -16.21
N SER A 21 -3.25 12.88 -16.74
CA SER A 21 -3.50 11.69 -17.54
C SER A 21 -4.56 11.99 -18.61
N PRO A 22 -4.39 11.45 -19.83
CA PRO A 22 -5.40 11.53 -20.87
C PRO A 22 -6.67 10.73 -20.52
N TYR A 23 -6.58 9.78 -19.60
CA TYR A 23 -7.65 8.90 -19.17
C TYR A 23 -8.41 9.44 -17.96
N ARG A 24 -7.98 10.58 -17.41
CA ARG A 24 -8.66 11.22 -16.30
C ARG A 24 -9.97 11.86 -16.76
N VAL A 25 -11.06 11.50 -16.13
CA VAL A 25 -12.37 12.16 -16.28
C VAL A 25 -12.26 13.58 -15.73
N LYS A 26 -12.52 14.59 -16.57
CA LYS A 26 -12.38 16.01 -16.21
C LYS A 26 -13.67 16.65 -15.80
N VAL A 27 -14.80 16.14 -16.30
CA VAL A 27 -16.16 16.61 -16.02
C VAL A 27 -17.05 15.41 -15.73
N TRP A 28 -18.19 15.63 -15.10
CA TRP A 28 -19.18 14.58 -14.91
C TRP A 28 -19.58 13.98 -16.26
N THR A 29 -19.45 12.67 -16.39
CA THR A 29 -19.72 11.95 -17.65
C THR A 29 -20.15 10.50 -17.40
N SER A 30 -20.85 9.93 -18.38
CA SER A 30 -21.19 8.52 -18.41
C SER A 30 -21.04 8.02 -19.84
N TYR A 31 -20.37 6.89 -20.01
CA TYR A 31 -20.27 6.18 -21.30
C TYR A 31 -21.25 5.00 -21.38
N ASP A 32 -21.86 4.64 -20.27
CA ASP A 32 -22.79 3.52 -20.15
C ASP A 32 -24.01 3.95 -19.33
N ASN A 33 -25.20 3.82 -19.92
CA ASN A 33 -26.47 4.20 -19.30
C ASN A 33 -26.85 3.35 -18.07
N ARG A 34 -26.14 2.26 -17.82
CA ARG A 34 -26.37 1.37 -16.66
C ARG A 34 -25.80 1.90 -15.38
N PHE A 35 -24.92 2.91 -15.44
CA PHE A 35 -24.18 3.42 -14.28
C PHE A 35 -24.44 4.90 -14.03
N TYR A 36 -24.04 5.35 -12.87
CA TYR A 36 -24.06 6.76 -12.50
C TYR A 36 -23.01 7.54 -13.29
N PRO A 37 -23.24 8.85 -13.52
CA PRO A 37 -22.17 9.69 -14.05
C PRO A 37 -20.91 9.63 -13.20
N MET A 38 -19.75 9.52 -13.83
CA MET A 38 -18.45 9.48 -13.15
C MET A 38 -18.07 10.85 -12.67
N GLU A 39 -17.55 10.92 -11.46
CA GLU A 39 -17.03 12.17 -10.91
C GLU A 39 -15.70 12.56 -11.57
N PRO A 40 -15.38 13.87 -11.62
CA PRO A 40 -14.06 14.32 -12.05
C PRO A 40 -12.95 13.74 -11.17
N GLY A 41 -11.90 13.25 -11.83
CA GLY A 41 -10.76 12.61 -11.16
C GLY A 41 -10.75 11.09 -11.25
N CYS A 42 -11.84 10.44 -11.69
CA CYS A 42 -11.84 9.03 -12.07
C CYS A 42 -10.84 8.78 -13.19
N ILE A 43 -10.30 7.58 -13.24
CA ILE A 43 -9.48 7.09 -14.35
C ILE A 43 -10.30 6.02 -15.10
N ASP A 44 -10.40 6.17 -16.41
CA ASP A 44 -11.13 5.25 -17.29
C ASP A 44 -10.36 5.14 -18.59
N VAL A 45 -9.62 4.03 -18.74
CA VAL A 45 -8.67 3.85 -19.85
C VAL A 45 -9.34 3.38 -21.13
N ASP A 46 -10.36 2.54 -21.01
CA ASP A 46 -11.00 1.88 -22.15
C ASP A 46 -12.45 2.33 -22.39
N LYS A 47 -12.98 3.18 -21.52
CA LYS A 47 -14.36 3.66 -21.55
C LYS A 47 -15.42 2.57 -21.43
N SER A 48 -15.04 1.46 -20.79
CA SER A 48 -15.90 0.29 -20.57
C SER A 48 -16.11 0.06 -19.09
N PHE A 49 -17.38 -0.15 -18.69
CA PHE A 49 -17.74 -0.42 -17.30
C PHE A 49 -17.32 0.67 -16.31
N HIS A 50 -17.13 1.90 -16.79
CA HIS A 50 -16.68 3.05 -16.01
C HIS A 50 -15.28 2.85 -15.39
N ALA A 51 -15.02 3.53 -14.28
CA ALA A 51 -13.71 3.54 -13.61
C ALA A 51 -13.48 2.27 -12.79
N GLN A 52 -12.95 1.24 -13.41
CA GLN A 52 -12.61 -0.03 -12.76
C GLN A 52 -11.28 0.05 -11.99
N CYS A 53 -11.04 -0.91 -11.10
CA CYS A 53 -9.77 -1.00 -10.37
C CYS A 53 -8.56 -1.15 -11.30
N VAL A 54 -8.74 -1.83 -12.44
CA VAL A 54 -7.69 -2.01 -13.44
C VAL A 54 -7.33 -0.72 -14.18
N ASP A 55 -8.26 0.22 -14.36
CA ASP A 55 -8.02 1.45 -15.12
C ASP A 55 -6.97 2.34 -14.47
N GLU A 56 -7.09 2.58 -13.16
CA GLU A 56 -6.08 3.31 -12.41
C GLU A 56 -4.71 2.64 -12.51
N THR A 57 -4.68 1.32 -12.33
CA THR A 57 -3.45 0.55 -12.39
C THR A 57 -2.85 0.53 -13.79
N ILE A 58 -3.66 0.41 -14.85
CA ILE A 58 -3.20 0.51 -16.25
C ILE A 58 -2.62 1.89 -16.53
N ASP A 59 -3.29 2.97 -16.13
CA ASP A 59 -2.78 4.32 -16.30
C ASP A 59 -1.45 4.52 -15.57
N TYR A 60 -1.34 3.99 -14.35
CA TYR A 60 -0.08 4.02 -13.59
C TYR A 60 1.05 3.26 -14.29
N ILE A 61 0.78 2.06 -14.81
CA ILE A 61 1.75 1.24 -15.55
C ILE A 61 2.17 1.94 -16.84
N LEU A 62 1.23 2.48 -17.62
CA LEU A 62 1.51 3.26 -18.83
C LEU A 62 2.42 4.44 -18.52
N TRP A 63 2.15 5.18 -17.45
CA TRP A 63 3.01 6.29 -17.03
C TRP A 63 4.40 5.82 -16.58
N LEU A 64 4.51 4.70 -15.85
CA LEU A 64 5.80 4.14 -15.42
C LEU A 64 6.67 3.71 -16.59
N THR A 65 6.06 3.25 -17.68
CA THR A 65 6.71 2.67 -18.87
C THR A 65 6.73 3.61 -20.06
N ASP A 66 6.39 4.89 -19.87
CA ASP A 66 6.31 5.88 -20.97
C ASP A 66 5.42 5.38 -22.14
N ASN A 67 4.29 4.72 -21.79
CA ASN A 67 3.28 4.09 -22.64
C ASN A 67 3.73 2.83 -23.41
N GLU A 68 4.84 2.21 -23.04
CA GLU A 68 5.35 1.01 -23.71
C GLU A 68 4.65 -0.28 -23.30
N PHE A 69 4.06 -0.32 -22.08
CA PHE A 69 3.44 -1.53 -21.57
C PHE A 69 2.13 -1.26 -20.81
N ARG A 70 1.15 -2.12 -21.02
CA ARG A 70 -0.09 -2.19 -20.21
C ARG A 70 -0.48 -3.63 -19.91
N ILE A 71 -1.08 -3.86 -18.77
CA ILE A 71 -1.72 -5.16 -18.45
C ILE A 71 -3.02 -5.31 -19.22
N ARG A 72 -3.42 -6.58 -19.45
CA ARG A 72 -4.63 -6.99 -20.15
C ARG A 72 -5.41 -8.00 -19.34
N GLY A 73 -6.72 -8.02 -19.54
CA GLY A 73 -7.63 -8.94 -18.85
C GLY A 73 -8.09 -8.42 -17.50
N ASN A 74 -8.57 -9.32 -16.66
CA ASN A 74 -9.03 -9.02 -15.31
C ASN A 74 -7.87 -8.69 -14.37
N ALA A 75 -8.17 -8.12 -13.22
CA ALA A 75 -7.15 -7.77 -12.22
C ALA A 75 -6.24 -8.96 -11.86
N LYS A 76 -6.80 -10.17 -11.68
CA LYS A 76 -6.03 -11.38 -11.39
C LYS A 76 -5.08 -11.79 -12.51
N ASP A 77 -5.38 -11.42 -13.75
CA ASP A 77 -4.56 -11.75 -14.91
C ASP A 77 -3.25 -10.95 -14.96
N ALA A 78 -3.15 -9.88 -14.17
CA ALA A 78 -1.96 -9.03 -14.12
C ALA A 78 -0.67 -9.81 -13.74
N ILE A 79 -0.81 -10.91 -13.02
CA ILE A 79 0.31 -11.78 -12.59
C ILE A 79 0.43 -13.06 -13.43
N ASP A 80 -0.41 -13.26 -14.43
CA ASP A 80 -0.32 -14.41 -15.33
C ASP A 80 0.70 -14.12 -16.45
N PRO A 81 1.85 -14.82 -16.49
CA PRO A 81 2.91 -14.56 -17.49
C PRO A 81 2.50 -14.97 -18.91
N LYS A 82 1.44 -15.78 -19.07
CA LYS A 82 0.89 -16.13 -20.38
C LYS A 82 0.08 -15.00 -20.99
N LYS A 83 -0.55 -14.16 -20.14
CA LYS A 83 -1.35 -13.02 -20.55
C LYS A 83 -0.57 -11.71 -20.53
N ASN A 84 0.31 -11.56 -19.53
CA ASN A 84 1.02 -10.34 -19.25
C ASN A 84 2.50 -10.61 -18.99
N LYS A 85 3.33 -10.48 -20.02
CA LYS A 85 4.78 -10.55 -19.88
C LYS A 85 5.28 -9.18 -19.38
N LEU A 86 5.60 -9.09 -18.11
CA LEU A 86 6.10 -7.85 -17.50
C LEU A 86 7.40 -7.37 -18.17
N PRO A 87 7.64 -6.05 -18.26
CA PRO A 87 8.88 -5.50 -18.78
C PRO A 87 10.11 -5.94 -17.97
N GLU A 88 11.28 -5.80 -18.55
CA GLU A 88 12.55 -6.10 -17.88
C GLU A 88 12.72 -5.29 -16.59
N GLY A 89 13.27 -5.94 -15.56
CA GLY A 89 13.49 -5.34 -14.25
C GLY A 89 12.25 -5.35 -13.32
N TRP A 90 11.06 -5.62 -13.85
CA TRP A 90 9.85 -5.80 -13.03
C TRP A 90 9.86 -7.17 -12.35
N LYS A 91 9.25 -7.26 -11.17
CA LYS A 91 9.18 -8.51 -10.41
C LYS A 91 7.76 -8.79 -9.95
N ILE A 92 7.39 -10.08 -9.90
CA ILE A 92 6.21 -10.54 -9.16
C ILE A 92 6.72 -11.11 -7.84
N VAL A 93 6.19 -10.62 -6.74
CA VAL A 93 6.53 -11.03 -5.37
C VAL A 93 5.31 -11.64 -4.72
N LEU A 94 5.45 -12.87 -4.23
CA LEU A 94 4.40 -13.53 -3.47
C LEU A 94 4.19 -12.80 -2.13
N ASN A 95 2.94 -12.55 -1.77
CA ASN A 95 2.60 -12.07 -0.44
C ASN A 95 2.83 -13.18 0.60
N ARG A 96 3.78 -12.98 1.49
CA ARG A 96 4.11 -13.88 2.61
C ARG A 96 3.81 -13.17 3.94
N PRO A 97 3.64 -13.88 5.05
CA PRO A 97 3.37 -13.25 6.35
C PRO A 97 4.41 -12.20 6.79
N SER A 98 5.64 -12.29 6.26
CA SER A 98 6.71 -11.31 6.53
C SER A 98 6.81 -10.20 5.49
N THR A 99 5.98 -10.21 4.45
CA THR A 99 6.04 -9.22 3.38
C THR A 99 5.48 -7.88 3.86
N VAL A 100 6.30 -6.84 3.76
CA VAL A 100 5.87 -5.44 3.92
C VAL A 100 6.08 -4.75 2.58
N PRO A 101 5.01 -4.33 1.89
CA PRO A 101 5.14 -3.71 0.59
C PRO A 101 5.73 -2.30 0.70
N ARG A 102 6.11 -1.73 -0.43
CA ARG A 102 6.61 -0.36 -0.50
C ARG A 102 5.71 0.51 -1.37
N LYS A 103 5.67 1.80 -1.09
CA LYS A 103 4.92 2.77 -1.88
C LYS A 103 5.28 2.68 -3.36
N GLY A 104 4.26 2.57 -4.20
CA GLY A 104 4.40 2.39 -5.64
C GLY A 104 4.39 0.94 -6.12
N TRP A 105 4.42 -0.06 -5.23
CA TRP A 105 4.14 -1.43 -5.63
C TRP A 105 2.67 -1.58 -6.01
N ILE A 106 2.35 -2.56 -6.83
CA ILE A 106 0.99 -2.86 -7.25
C ILE A 106 0.53 -4.11 -6.51
N ALA A 107 -0.55 -3.99 -5.74
CA ALA A 107 -1.14 -5.08 -4.98
C ALA A 107 -2.17 -5.82 -5.83
N VAL A 108 -2.09 -7.16 -5.91
CA VAL A 108 -2.96 -8.01 -6.72
C VAL A 108 -3.65 -9.04 -5.84
N PHE A 109 -4.96 -8.94 -5.79
CA PHE A 109 -5.84 -9.80 -5.00
C PHE A 109 -6.47 -10.84 -5.91
N THR A 110 -6.29 -12.12 -5.60
CA THR A 110 -6.81 -13.23 -6.42
C THR A 110 -7.48 -14.33 -5.60
N ASP A 111 -7.55 -14.16 -4.28
CA ASP A 111 -8.10 -15.16 -3.37
C ASP A 111 -9.31 -14.61 -2.57
N GLY A 112 -10.00 -15.49 -1.84
CA GLY A 112 -11.18 -15.13 -1.08
C GLY A 112 -12.30 -14.59 -1.98
N THR A 113 -12.86 -13.44 -1.64
CA THR A 113 -13.94 -12.80 -2.42
C THR A 113 -13.48 -12.27 -3.79
N TYR A 114 -12.17 -12.24 -4.05
CA TYR A 114 -11.60 -11.73 -5.30
C TYR A 114 -11.29 -12.83 -6.33
N TRP A 115 -11.67 -14.07 -6.08
CA TRP A 115 -11.30 -15.25 -6.91
C TRP A 115 -11.75 -15.16 -8.37
N GLU A 116 -12.88 -14.50 -8.63
CA GLU A 116 -13.49 -14.49 -9.97
C GLU A 116 -12.77 -13.54 -10.93
N TYR A 117 -12.69 -12.26 -10.60
CA TYR A 117 -12.08 -11.22 -11.44
C TYR A 117 -10.76 -10.69 -10.87
N GLY A 118 -10.54 -10.91 -9.60
CA GLY A 118 -9.47 -10.25 -8.87
C GLY A 118 -9.81 -8.83 -8.45
N HIS A 119 -8.88 -8.22 -7.72
CA HIS A 119 -8.84 -6.79 -7.46
C HIS A 119 -7.40 -6.31 -7.52
N ILE A 120 -7.19 -5.04 -7.82
CA ILE A 120 -5.85 -4.48 -8.00
C ILE A 120 -5.84 -3.02 -7.56
N GLY A 121 -4.70 -2.56 -7.01
CA GLY A 121 -4.51 -1.17 -6.64
C GLY A 121 -3.04 -0.90 -6.35
N ILE A 122 -2.71 0.32 -5.99
CA ILE A 122 -1.34 0.78 -5.81
C ILE A 122 -1.05 1.00 -4.32
N VAL A 123 0.04 0.45 -3.83
CA VAL A 123 0.47 0.66 -2.44
C VAL A 123 0.83 2.14 -2.24
N TYR A 124 0.09 2.80 -1.36
CA TYR A 124 0.30 4.20 -0.99
C TYR A 124 1.21 4.34 0.23
N ASP A 125 1.05 3.46 1.22
CA ASP A 125 1.92 3.33 2.38
C ASP A 125 2.10 1.84 2.69
N GLY A 126 3.35 1.40 2.85
CA GLY A 126 3.67 0.00 3.12
C GLY A 126 3.20 -0.51 4.48
N GLY A 127 2.97 0.39 5.41
CA GLY A 127 2.47 0.04 6.74
C GLY A 127 3.37 -0.96 7.48
N ASN A 128 2.81 -2.13 7.78
CA ASN A 128 3.48 -3.23 8.47
C ASN A 128 2.91 -4.59 8.00
N THR A 129 3.30 -5.69 8.65
CA THR A 129 2.83 -7.05 8.29
C THR A 129 1.34 -7.32 8.59
N SER A 130 0.65 -6.42 9.28
CA SER A 130 -0.77 -6.57 9.61
C SER A 130 -1.69 -5.72 8.73
N ARG A 131 -1.19 -4.60 8.21
CA ARG A 131 -1.94 -3.70 7.34
C ARG A 131 -1.02 -2.78 6.54
N PHE A 132 -1.50 -2.38 5.37
CA PHE A 132 -0.88 -1.36 4.52
C PHE A 132 -1.96 -0.43 3.98
N GLN A 133 -1.58 0.70 3.40
CA GLN A 133 -2.53 1.61 2.76
C GLN A 133 -2.47 1.46 1.25
N ILE A 134 -3.61 1.16 0.65
CA ILE A 134 -3.79 1.02 -0.79
C ILE A 134 -4.51 2.24 -1.35
N LEU A 135 -4.13 2.67 -2.54
CA LEU A 135 -4.84 3.62 -3.38
C LEU A 135 -5.51 2.81 -4.50
N GLU A 136 -6.82 2.97 -4.65
CA GLU A 136 -7.61 2.10 -5.52
C GLU A 136 -8.91 2.74 -5.98
N GLN A 137 -9.44 2.27 -7.10
CA GLN A 137 -10.78 2.55 -7.61
C GLN A 137 -11.70 1.33 -7.46
N ASN A 138 -13.00 1.57 -7.43
CA ASN A 138 -14.06 0.55 -7.50
C ASN A 138 -13.96 -0.59 -6.47
N TRP A 139 -13.39 -0.34 -5.30
CA TRP A 139 -13.32 -1.38 -4.27
C TRP A 139 -14.71 -1.80 -3.76
N ASN A 140 -15.62 -0.84 -3.57
CA ASN A 140 -16.99 -1.08 -3.08
C ASN A 140 -18.04 -1.17 -4.21
N GLY A 141 -17.64 -1.47 -5.45
CA GLY A 141 -18.54 -1.42 -6.60
C GLY A 141 -18.88 0.02 -7.04
N TRP A 142 -18.14 1.03 -6.57
CA TRP A 142 -18.34 2.42 -6.92
C TRP A 142 -17.47 2.82 -8.11
N ALA A 143 -17.78 2.26 -9.28
CA ALA A 143 -17.05 2.53 -10.51
C ALA A 143 -17.19 3.97 -11.04
N ASN A 144 -17.73 4.89 -10.26
CA ASN A 144 -17.91 6.29 -10.59
C ASN A 144 -17.19 7.25 -9.64
N LYS A 145 -16.30 6.73 -8.79
CA LYS A 145 -15.52 7.51 -7.84
C LYS A 145 -14.05 7.51 -8.20
N LYS A 146 -13.39 8.67 -7.96
CA LYS A 146 -11.95 8.79 -8.14
C LYS A 146 -11.18 7.88 -7.18
N PRO A 147 -9.90 7.60 -7.44
CA PRO A 147 -9.06 6.79 -6.55
C PRO A 147 -9.08 7.31 -5.11
N SER A 148 -9.22 6.39 -4.18
CA SER A 148 -9.30 6.67 -2.74
C SER A 148 -8.37 5.77 -1.94
N LEU A 149 -8.05 6.20 -0.72
CA LEU A 149 -7.20 5.43 0.19
C LEU A 149 -8.03 4.53 1.09
N ARG A 150 -7.55 3.31 1.26
CA ARG A 150 -8.08 2.36 2.23
C ARG A 150 -6.95 1.67 2.98
N TRP A 151 -7.15 1.39 4.26
CA TRP A 151 -6.30 0.46 4.99
C TRP A 151 -6.73 -0.97 4.69
N ASP A 152 -5.79 -1.78 4.21
CA ASP A 152 -5.99 -3.19 3.88
C ASP A 152 -5.27 -4.10 4.87
N ASN A 153 -5.87 -5.23 5.20
CA ASN A 153 -5.37 -6.24 6.12
C ASN A 153 -4.79 -7.47 5.42
N TYR A 154 -4.46 -7.35 4.14
CA TYR A 154 -3.94 -8.41 3.27
C TYR A 154 -4.93 -9.54 2.92
N TYR A 155 -6.23 -9.43 3.29
CA TYR A 155 -7.21 -10.44 2.93
C TYR A 155 -7.36 -10.55 1.42
N GLY A 156 -7.21 -11.79 0.90
CA GLY A 156 -7.31 -12.07 -0.54
C GLY A 156 -6.14 -11.60 -1.41
N LEU A 157 -5.18 -10.87 -0.81
CA LEU A 157 -3.98 -10.41 -1.48
C LEU A 157 -2.97 -11.55 -1.63
N THR A 158 -2.60 -11.87 -2.85
CA THR A 158 -1.70 -12.98 -3.15
C THR A 158 -0.32 -12.53 -3.63
N HIS A 159 -0.25 -11.45 -4.39
CA HIS A 159 1.00 -11.02 -5.01
C HIS A 159 1.13 -9.49 -5.04
N PHE A 160 2.38 -9.07 -5.19
CA PHE A 160 2.71 -7.70 -5.57
C PHE A 160 3.47 -7.71 -6.90
N ILE A 161 3.17 -6.75 -7.77
CA ILE A 161 4.01 -6.41 -8.91
C ILE A 161 4.89 -5.24 -8.48
N VAL A 162 6.19 -5.39 -8.64
CA VAL A 162 7.22 -4.44 -8.20
C VAL A 162 7.89 -3.82 -9.40
N PRO A 163 7.54 -2.57 -9.75
CA PRO A 163 8.24 -1.84 -10.80
C PRO A 163 9.65 -1.43 -10.35
N PRO A 164 10.62 -1.35 -11.26
CA PRO A 164 11.92 -0.78 -10.96
C PRO A 164 11.80 0.73 -10.72
N VAL A 165 12.58 1.24 -9.76
CA VAL A 165 12.64 2.65 -9.40
C VAL A 165 14.01 3.21 -9.78
N ALA A 166 14.04 4.34 -10.47
CA ALA A 166 15.26 5.02 -10.82
C ALA A 166 15.97 5.57 -9.57
N LYS A 167 17.29 5.48 -9.54
CA LYS A 167 18.08 6.14 -8.51
C LYS A 167 17.93 7.66 -8.66
N GLU A 168 17.70 8.35 -7.55
CA GLU A 168 17.75 9.81 -7.56
C GLU A 168 19.18 10.25 -7.85
N ASN A 169 19.38 10.96 -8.96
CA ASN A 169 20.62 11.67 -9.18
C ASN A 169 20.69 12.81 -8.14
N LYS A 170 21.55 12.67 -7.14
CA LYS A 170 21.90 13.79 -6.27
C LYS A 170 22.54 14.86 -7.15
N VAL A 171 21.74 15.82 -7.62
CA VAL A 171 22.27 17.06 -8.16
C VAL A 171 22.94 17.75 -6.99
N VAL A 172 24.26 17.66 -6.93
CA VAL A 172 25.07 18.49 -6.03
C VAL A 172 24.93 19.92 -6.57
N SER A 173 23.89 20.61 -6.14
CA SER A 173 23.80 22.05 -6.33
C SER A 173 24.86 22.68 -5.44
N SER A 174 26.01 22.99 -6.02
CA SER A 174 27.03 23.82 -5.39
C SER A 174 26.55 25.27 -5.33
N SER A 175 25.58 25.57 -4.51
CA SER A 175 25.31 26.93 -4.06
C SER A 175 26.03 27.13 -2.73
N LYS A 176 27.25 27.71 -2.82
CA LYS A 176 27.91 28.33 -1.68
C LYS A 176 27.03 29.49 -1.19
N GLN A 177 26.18 29.21 -0.22
CA GLN A 177 25.67 30.24 0.66
C GLN A 177 26.32 30.02 2.03
N GLN A 178 27.24 30.92 2.34
CA GLN A 178 27.78 31.06 3.69
C GLN A 178 26.64 31.43 4.64
N ALA A 179 26.24 30.52 5.52
CA ALA A 179 25.37 30.83 6.64
C ALA A 179 26.20 31.33 7.83
N PRO A 180 25.71 32.32 8.58
CA PRO A 180 26.44 32.87 9.70
C PRO A 180 26.54 31.84 10.83
N LYS A 181 27.73 31.71 11.42
CA LYS A 181 28.04 30.87 12.57
C LYS A 181 27.26 31.34 13.81
N GLN A 182 26.13 30.74 14.12
CA GLN A 182 25.58 30.80 15.47
C GLN A 182 26.07 29.58 16.26
N LYS A 183 26.83 29.90 17.33
CA LYS A 183 27.22 28.92 18.35
C LYS A 183 25.96 28.45 19.10
N VAL A 184 25.42 27.28 18.78
CA VAL A 184 24.45 26.64 19.63
C VAL A 184 25.18 25.81 20.67
N LYS A 185 25.05 26.23 21.94
CA LYS A 185 25.46 25.41 23.09
C LYS A 185 24.63 24.11 23.07
N GLN A 186 25.31 22.97 22.91
CA GLN A 186 24.73 21.67 23.16
C GLN A 186 24.40 21.50 24.64
N ALA A 187 23.15 21.57 25.00
CA ALA A 187 22.66 21.06 26.28
C ALA A 187 22.35 19.55 26.07
N SER A 188 23.22 18.72 26.67
CA SER A 188 23.02 17.27 26.74
C SER A 188 21.92 16.98 27.77
N THR A 189 20.66 16.89 27.32
CA THR A 189 19.62 16.29 28.13
C THR A 189 19.68 14.78 27.93
N LYS A 190 20.25 14.06 28.89
CA LYS A 190 20.08 12.61 29.06
C LYS A 190 18.55 12.35 29.17
N LYS A 191 17.94 11.81 28.13
CA LYS A 191 16.59 11.30 28.20
C LYS A 191 16.63 10.04 29.06
N GLU A 192 16.15 10.12 30.30
CA GLU A 192 15.94 8.91 31.10
C GLU A 192 14.94 8.00 30.40
N LEU A 193 15.34 6.74 30.21
CA LEU A 193 14.44 5.70 29.70
C LEU A 193 13.33 5.47 30.73
N PRO A 194 12.07 5.28 30.29
CA PRO A 194 10.97 5.00 31.20
C PRO A 194 11.27 3.74 32.02
N LYS A 195 11.07 3.80 33.35
CA LYS A 195 11.20 2.64 34.23
C LYS A 195 10.21 1.57 33.79
N ILE A 196 10.72 0.45 33.30
CA ILE A 196 9.90 -0.71 32.95
C ILE A 196 9.49 -1.38 34.29
N THR A 197 8.24 -1.25 34.65
CA THR A 197 7.67 -1.99 35.78
C THR A 197 7.42 -3.43 35.30
N LYS A 198 8.18 -4.38 35.80
CA LYS A 198 7.95 -5.80 35.53
C LYS A 198 6.66 -6.26 36.19
N HIS A 199 5.59 -6.43 35.41
CA HIS A 199 4.46 -7.25 35.84
C HIS A 199 4.77 -8.71 35.50
N ILE A 200 5.20 -9.47 36.50
CA ILE A 200 5.32 -10.92 36.38
C ILE A 200 3.94 -11.47 36.74
N THR A 201 3.13 -11.81 35.75
CA THR A 201 1.96 -12.63 35.93
C THR A 201 2.44 -14.06 36.19
N GLY A 202 1.96 -14.69 37.28
CA GLY A 202 2.41 -16.00 37.74
C GLY A 202 2.02 -17.18 36.83
N TYR A 203 2.31 -17.07 35.54
CA TYR A 203 2.20 -18.20 34.64
C TYR A 203 3.48 -19.03 34.69
N SER A 204 3.35 -20.26 35.20
CA SER A 204 4.33 -21.31 35.00
C SER A 204 4.36 -21.66 33.49
N MET A 205 5.28 -21.07 32.77
CA MET A 205 5.56 -21.55 31.43
C MET A 205 6.36 -22.84 31.55
N ASP A 206 5.84 -23.94 31.03
CA ASP A 206 6.63 -25.17 30.83
C ASP A 206 7.97 -24.82 30.17
N LYS A 207 9.03 -25.47 30.67
CA LYS A 207 10.40 -25.22 30.23
C LYS A 207 10.51 -25.36 28.70
N ARG A 208 10.52 -24.24 28.01
CA ARG A 208 10.85 -24.22 26.58
C ARG A 208 12.34 -24.53 26.44
N GLY A 209 12.68 -25.44 25.55
CA GLY A 209 14.06 -25.87 25.30
C GLY A 209 14.98 -24.80 24.66
N TYR A 210 14.56 -23.51 24.64
CA TYR A 210 15.37 -22.42 24.13
C TYR A 210 15.02 -21.10 24.80
N ASN A 211 16.01 -20.20 24.93
CA ASN A 211 15.80 -18.86 25.44
C ASN A 211 15.24 -17.97 24.31
N PRO A 212 14.10 -17.29 24.51
CA PRO A 212 13.59 -16.37 23.51
C PRO A 212 14.56 -15.20 23.32
N LYS A 213 14.92 -14.90 22.07
CA LYS A 213 15.84 -13.79 21.73
C LYS A 213 15.17 -12.42 21.63
N GLY A 214 13.87 -12.32 21.97
CA GLY A 214 13.12 -11.06 21.95
C GLY A 214 11.70 -11.19 22.44
N VAL A 215 11.10 -10.07 22.77
CA VAL A 215 9.68 -9.94 23.12
C VAL A 215 8.98 -9.25 21.97
N VAL A 216 7.94 -9.87 21.42
CA VAL A 216 7.06 -9.23 20.44
C VAL A 216 5.94 -8.56 21.21
N ILE A 217 5.89 -7.24 21.18
CA ILE A 217 4.77 -6.47 21.71
C ILE A 217 3.80 -6.25 20.57
N HIS A 218 2.66 -6.94 20.60
CA HIS A 218 1.54 -6.62 19.71
C HIS A 218 0.76 -5.43 20.30
N ASN A 219 0.72 -4.35 19.51
CA ASN A 219 -0.17 -3.23 19.79
C ASN A 219 -1.36 -3.39 18.84
N ASP A 220 -2.48 -3.97 19.34
CA ASP A 220 -3.68 -4.03 18.54
C ASP A 220 -4.35 -2.66 18.49
N ALA A 221 -4.57 -2.19 17.26
CA ALA A 221 -5.19 -0.91 16.98
C ALA A 221 -6.68 -0.83 17.35
N GLY A 222 -7.20 -1.80 18.10
CA GLY A 222 -8.61 -1.94 18.46
C GLY A 222 -9.08 -1.12 19.67
N GLY A 223 -8.24 -0.30 20.27
CA GLY A 223 -8.63 0.54 21.41
C GLY A 223 -8.88 -0.17 22.72
N MET A 224 -8.66 -1.49 22.81
CA MET A 224 -8.70 -2.22 24.06
C MET A 224 -7.48 -1.90 24.92
N ASN A 225 -7.69 -1.56 26.19
CA ASN A 225 -6.57 -1.46 27.12
C ASN A 225 -6.02 -2.87 27.42
N TYR A 226 -4.78 -2.95 27.90
CA TYR A 226 -4.09 -4.22 28.14
C TYR A 226 -4.85 -5.17 29.09
N LYS A 227 -5.66 -4.64 30.03
CA LYS A 227 -6.48 -5.43 30.95
C LYS A 227 -7.63 -6.11 30.21
N GLN A 228 -8.27 -5.44 29.27
CA GLN A 228 -9.34 -6.03 28.43
C GLN A 228 -8.78 -7.12 27.53
N TYR A 229 -7.63 -6.89 26.92
CA TYR A 229 -6.93 -7.88 26.11
C TYR A 229 -6.52 -9.12 26.94
N TYR A 230 -5.94 -8.89 28.11
CA TYR A 230 -5.56 -9.95 29.04
C TYR A 230 -6.78 -10.79 29.48
N ASN A 231 -7.88 -10.14 29.85
CA ASN A 231 -9.11 -10.84 30.26
C ASN A 231 -9.71 -11.66 29.12
N ASN A 232 -9.63 -11.18 27.87
CA ASN A 232 -10.09 -11.92 26.70
C ASN A 232 -9.21 -13.14 26.41
N LEU A 233 -7.90 -13.04 26.59
CA LEU A 233 -6.96 -14.17 26.44
C LEU A 233 -7.14 -15.24 27.53
N VAL A 234 -7.37 -14.82 28.78
CA VAL A 234 -7.52 -15.74 29.91
C VAL A 234 -8.88 -16.45 29.91
N ASN A 235 -9.93 -15.77 29.42
CA ASN A 235 -11.28 -16.30 29.35
C ASN A 235 -11.62 -16.98 28.02
N ALA A 236 -10.74 -16.93 27.02
CA ALA A 236 -10.90 -17.73 25.82
C ALA A 236 -10.66 -19.21 26.16
N ASN A 237 -11.73 -19.96 26.31
CA ASN A 237 -11.65 -21.41 26.34
C ASN A 237 -11.12 -21.90 25.01
N TYR A 238 -9.85 -22.23 24.96
CA TYR A 238 -9.31 -23.02 23.85
C TYR A 238 -9.80 -24.45 24.05
N ASP A 239 -10.92 -24.79 23.45
CA ASP A 239 -11.24 -26.16 23.17
C ASP A 239 -10.18 -26.72 22.24
N ARG A 240 -9.49 -27.74 22.72
CA ARG A 240 -8.44 -28.49 22.01
C ARG A 240 -9.04 -29.44 20.99
#